data_fb63a838879848b06dc0ee138465f22b
#
_entry.id   fb63a838879848b06dc0ee138465f22b
#
_cell.length_a   1.000
_cell.length_b   1.000
_cell.length_c   1.000
_cell.angle_alpha   90.00
_cell.angle_beta   90.00
_cell.angle_gamma   90.00
#
_symmetry.space_group_name_H-M   'P 1'
#
loop_
_entity.id
_entity.type
_entity.pdbx_description
1 polymer ?
#
loop_
_entity_poly.entity_id
_entity_poly.type
_entity_poly.pdbx_seq_one_letter_code
_entity_poly.pdbx_strand_id
1 'polypeptide(L)' 'YEGYRHHNTSFYQSVAWRKLRLVQLQEHPLCEECLRQGRHTPAQMVDHIIPINKGGAPLDIENLQSLCNRCHSRKSARDK' A
#
# COMPACT_ATOMS: atom_id res chain seq x y z
N TYR A 1 3.75 -4.63 11.10
CA TYR A 1 4.36 -3.86 10.02
C TYR A 1 5.77 -3.39 10.35
N GLU A 2 6.28 -3.84 11.47
CA GLU A 2 7.56 -3.38 11.99
C GLU A 2 8.74 -3.79 11.13
N GLY A 3 8.66 -4.92 10.47
CA GLY A 3 9.74 -5.36 9.58
C GLY A 3 10.04 -4.33 8.49
N TYR A 4 9.02 -3.66 8.00
CA TYR A 4 9.23 -2.64 6.99
C TYR A 4 9.94 -1.43 7.54
N ARG A 5 9.59 -1.02 8.76
CA ARG A 5 10.23 0.14 9.37
C ARG A 5 11.72 -0.06 9.52
N HIS A 6 12.14 -1.25 9.90
CA HIS A 6 13.57 -1.53 10.10
C HIS A 6 14.35 -1.52 8.79
N HIS A 7 13.74 -1.97 7.70
CA HIS A 7 14.47 -2.16 6.45
C HIS A 7 14.20 -1.05 5.43
N ASN A 8 13.06 -0.37 5.52
CA ASN A 8 12.61 0.51 4.45
C ASN A 8 12.22 1.91 4.93
N THR A 9 12.66 2.31 6.12
CA THR A 9 12.29 3.62 6.67
C THR A 9 12.70 4.76 5.73
N SER A 10 13.94 4.72 5.23
CA SER A 10 14.43 5.74 4.32
C SER A 10 13.61 5.79 3.04
N PHE A 11 13.25 4.65 2.50
CA PHE A 11 12.42 4.59 1.31
C PHE A 11 11.08 5.29 1.54
N TYR A 12 10.39 4.97 2.64
CA TYR A 12 9.06 5.52 2.90
C TYR A 12 9.12 7.01 3.24
N GLN A 13 10.30 7.55 3.54
CA GLN A 13 10.49 8.97 3.77
C GLN A 13 10.95 9.70 2.51
N SER A 14 11.22 8.98 1.42
CA SER A 14 11.71 9.59 0.21
C SER A 14 10.64 10.44 -0.48
N VAL A 15 11.09 11.47 -1.19
CA VAL A 15 10.21 12.33 -1.95
C VAL A 15 9.48 11.54 -3.03
N ALA A 16 10.20 10.64 -3.70
CA ALA A 16 9.63 9.83 -4.77
C ALA A 16 8.45 9.00 -4.26
N TRP A 17 8.60 8.34 -3.12
CA TRP A 17 7.53 7.53 -2.54
C TRP A 17 6.34 8.40 -2.16
N ARG A 18 6.61 9.53 -1.48
CA ARG A 18 5.52 10.38 -1.01
C ARG A 18 4.69 10.95 -2.15
N LYS A 19 5.35 11.32 -3.26
CA LYS A 19 4.64 11.81 -4.44
C LYS A 19 3.79 10.70 -5.08
N LEU A 20 4.39 9.53 -5.24
CA LEU A 20 3.69 8.40 -5.86
C LEU A 20 2.50 7.95 -5.02
N ARG A 21 2.67 7.95 -3.71
CA ARG A 21 1.61 7.61 -2.78
C ARG A 21 0.41 8.56 -2.93
N LEU A 22 0.68 9.86 -3.06
CA LEU A 22 -0.39 10.83 -3.24
C LEU A 22 -1.14 10.62 -4.55
N VAL A 23 -0.42 10.34 -5.62
CA VAL A 23 -1.05 10.05 -6.91
C VAL A 23 -1.96 8.83 -6.79
N GLN A 24 -1.49 7.79 -6.14
CA GLN A 24 -2.27 6.57 -5.94
C GLN A 24 -3.57 6.87 -5.19
N LEU A 25 -3.49 7.63 -4.11
CA LEU A 25 -4.67 7.96 -3.31
C LEU A 25 -5.63 8.90 -4.04
N GLN A 26 -5.11 9.76 -4.92
CA GLN A 26 -5.97 10.61 -5.73
C GLN A 26 -6.73 9.83 -6.79
N GLU A 27 -6.07 8.86 -7.40
CA GLU A 27 -6.69 8.05 -8.44
C GLU A 27 -7.56 6.93 -7.86
N HIS A 28 -7.21 6.44 -6.68
CA HIS A 28 -7.93 5.36 -6.02
C HIS A 28 -8.20 5.74 -4.56
N PRO A 29 -9.19 6.62 -4.31
CA PRO A 29 -9.45 7.08 -2.94
C PRO A 29 -10.15 6.06 -2.06
N LEU A 30 -10.69 5.01 -2.65
CA LEU A 30 -11.38 3.97 -1.88
C LEU A 30 -10.51 2.72 -1.78
N CYS A 31 -10.72 1.97 -0.68
CA CYS A 31 -10.03 0.70 -0.49
C CYS A 31 -10.38 -0.24 -1.64
N GLU A 32 -9.36 -0.67 -2.38
CA GLU A 32 -9.58 -1.49 -3.57
C GLU A 32 -10.09 -2.88 -3.23
N GLU A 33 -9.66 -3.43 -2.09
CA GLU A 33 -10.16 -4.72 -1.63
C GLU A 33 -11.63 -4.64 -1.26
N CYS A 34 -12.03 -3.58 -0.55
CA CYS A 34 -13.43 -3.40 -0.22
C CYS A 34 -14.29 -3.23 -1.49
N LEU A 35 -13.76 -2.52 -2.48
CA LEU A 35 -14.47 -2.36 -3.75
C LEU A 35 -14.72 -3.69 -4.43
N ARG A 36 -13.74 -4.60 -4.40
CA ARG A 36 -13.92 -5.94 -4.96
C ARG A 36 -15.05 -6.70 -4.27
N GLN A 37 -15.33 -6.35 -3.01
CA GLN A 37 -16.39 -6.99 -2.23
C GLN A 37 -17.68 -6.18 -2.24
N GLY A 38 -17.77 -5.13 -3.06
CA GLY A 38 -18.97 -4.32 -3.16
C GLY A 38 -19.13 -3.26 -2.08
N ARG A 39 -18.07 -2.95 -1.34
CA ARG A 39 -18.13 -1.92 -0.28
C ARG A 39 -17.35 -0.68 -0.69
N HIS A 40 -17.83 0.48 -0.25
CA HIS A 40 -17.20 1.77 -0.52
C HIS A 40 -16.56 2.30 0.76
N THR A 41 -15.34 1.85 1.04
CA THR A 41 -14.61 2.23 2.25
C THR A 41 -13.46 3.16 1.86
N PRO A 42 -13.31 4.32 2.48
CA PRO A 42 -12.19 5.20 2.18
C PRO A 42 -10.85 4.51 2.46
N ALA A 43 -9.91 4.68 1.56
CA ALA A 43 -8.56 4.16 1.75
C ALA A 43 -7.84 5.02 2.76
N GLN A 44 -6.98 4.40 3.55
CA GLN A 44 -6.20 5.10 4.57
C GLN A 44 -4.71 4.97 4.33
N MET A 45 -4.31 4.08 3.43
CA MET A 45 -2.90 3.86 3.15
C MET A 45 -2.70 3.26 1.77
N VAL A 46 -1.46 3.31 1.31
CA VAL A 46 -1.03 2.70 0.05
C VAL A 46 -0.12 1.54 0.39
N ASP A 47 -0.36 0.41 -0.25
CA ASP A 47 0.36 -0.82 0.00
C ASP A 47 0.95 -1.35 -1.31
N HIS A 48 2.04 -2.12 -1.21
CA HIS A 48 2.61 -2.81 -2.36
C HIS A 48 1.89 -4.14 -2.55
N ILE A 49 1.35 -4.37 -3.75
CA ILE A 49 0.65 -5.61 -4.05
C ILE A 49 1.59 -6.79 -3.82
N ILE A 50 2.80 -6.71 -4.42
CA ILE A 50 3.88 -7.63 -4.13
C ILE A 50 4.83 -6.91 -3.19
N PRO A 51 5.04 -7.42 -1.96
CA PRO A 51 5.91 -6.73 -1.01
C PRO A 51 7.32 -6.53 -1.55
N ILE A 52 7.93 -5.41 -1.15
CA ILE A 52 9.29 -5.09 -1.61
C ILE A 52 10.26 -6.21 -1.25
N ASN A 53 10.15 -6.77 -0.04
CA ASN A 53 11.05 -7.84 0.39
C ASN A 53 10.78 -9.16 -0.32
N LYS A 54 9.76 -9.22 -1.17
CA LYS A 54 9.48 -10.39 -2.00
C LYS A 54 9.67 -10.07 -3.48
N GLY A 55 10.43 -9.04 -3.78
CA GLY A 55 10.76 -8.68 -5.15
C GLY A 55 9.80 -7.71 -5.81
N GLY A 56 8.86 -7.15 -5.06
CA GLY A 56 7.92 -6.19 -5.63
C GLY A 56 8.59 -4.88 -6.00
N ALA A 57 8.15 -4.28 -7.10
CA ALA A 57 8.68 -3.00 -7.55
C ALA A 57 8.28 -1.89 -6.57
N PRO A 58 9.24 -1.15 -5.99
CA PRO A 58 8.92 -0.17 -4.94
C PRO A 58 8.27 1.10 -5.47
N LEU A 59 8.57 1.50 -6.71
CA LEU A 59 8.07 2.76 -7.26
C LEU A 59 7.27 2.57 -8.55
N ASP A 60 6.62 1.44 -8.70
CA ASP A 60 5.76 1.16 -9.84
C ASP A 60 4.32 1.26 -9.38
N ILE A 61 3.57 2.23 -9.92
CA ILE A 61 2.19 2.45 -9.50
C ILE A 61 1.32 1.21 -9.76
N GLU A 62 1.70 0.38 -10.73
CA GLU A 62 0.94 -0.85 -10.99
C GLU A 62 1.15 -1.91 -9.93
N ASN A 63 2.16 -1.74 -9.09
CA ASN A 63 2.37 -2.60 -7.93
C ASN A 63 1.81 -1.98 -6.64
N LEU A 64 1.03 -0.91 -6.75
CA LEU A 64 0.44 -0.25 -5.59
C LEU A 64 -1.05 -0.47 -5.53
N GLN A 65 -1.59 -0.43 -4.33
CA GLN A 65 -3.03 -0.46 -4.13
C GLN A 65 -3.40 0.37 -2.92
N SER A 66 -4.62 0.92 -2.95
CA SER A 66 -5.16 1.70 -1.84
C SER A 66 -5.95 0.77 -0.94
N LEU A 67 -5.68 0.80 0.36
CA LEU A 67 -6.33 -0.08 1.32
C LEU A 67 -6.79 0.69 2.55
N CYS A 68 -7.87 0.22 3.18
CA CYS A 68 -8.22 0.68 4.51
C CYS A 68 -7.39 -0.10 5.54
N ASN A 69 -7.36 0.40 6.78
CA ASN A 69 -6.56 -0.22 7.84
C ASN A 69 -6.88 -1.70 8.01
N ARG A 70 -8.16 -2.04 7.97
CA ARG A 70 -8.61 -3.42 8.18
C ARG A 70 -8.06 -4.35 7.11
N CYS A 71 -8.18 -3.97 5.84
CA CYS A 71 -7.71 -4.81 4.75
C CYS A 71 -6.19 -4.87 4.72
N HIS A 72 -5.53 -3.76 5.05
CA HIS A 72 -4.07 -3.73 5.12
C HIS A 72 -3.54 -4.67 6.21
N SER A 73 -4.16 -4.65 7.39
CA SER A 73 -3.76 -5.54 8.49
C SER A 73 -3.94 -7.01 8.10
N ARG A 74 -5.04 -7.31 7.41
CA ARG A 74 -5.31 -8.68 6.98
C ARG A 74 -4.27 -9.14 5.97
N LYS A 75 -3.91 -8.28 5.03
CA LYS A 75 -2.89 -8.61 4.03
C LYS A 75 -1.52 -8.80 4.68
N SER A 76 -1.15 -7.93 5.62
CA SER A 76 0.12 -8.05 6.31
C SER A 76 0.25 -9.38 7.04
N ALA A 77 -0.84 -9.86 7.65
CA ALA A 77 -0.84 -11.15 8.33
C ALA A 77 -0.62 -12.30 7.35
N ARG A 78 -1.17 -12.20 6.14
CA ARG A 78 -0.99 -13.24 5.12
C ARG A 78 0.42 -13.23 4.53
N ASP A 79 1.02 -12.05 4.47
CA ASP A 79 2.33 -11.87 3.80
C ASP A 79 3.51 -12.21 4.70
N LYS A 80 3.27 -12.60 5.94
CA LYS A 80 4.36 -12.96 6.86
C LYS A 80 5.05 -14.27 6.49
#